data_cef4805114182461363d96df59c9b283
#
_entry.id   cef4805114182461363d96df59c9b283
#
_cell.length_a   1.000
_cell.length_b   1.000
_cell.length_c   1.000
_cell.angle_alpha   90.00
_cell.angle_beta   90.00
_cell.angle_gamma   90.00
#
_symmetry.space_group_name_H-M   'P 1'
#
loop_
_entity.id
_entity.type
_entity.pdbx_description
1 polymer ?
#
loop_
_entity_poly.entity_id
_entity_poly.type
_entity_poly.pdbx_seq_one_letter_code
_entity_poly.pdbx_strand_id
1 'polypeptide(L)'
;MSNDTLNGFSGPLAKAIEFIWREAELLDRKDYAQWRGLWSEEGLYVVPIAEGDDFAAHLNYAFDDARLRALRIERLTSGHSPSALDAARTLRSVSRFRLVEAAGDQVEVHSAQILYAYKRGVHTPFVADLEHRIRFAADGPRLERKVVRLINAEDALGAIGFLL
;
A
#
# COMPACT_ATOMS: atom_id res chain seq x y z
N MET A 1 -18.90 29.21 19.78
CA MET A 1 -18.99 28.90 18.35
C MET A 1 -18.49 27.48 18.15
N SER A 2 -19.38 26.58 17.83
CA SER A 2 -19.07 25.17 17.68
C SER A 2 -18.16 24.96 16.47
N ASN A 3 -17.05 24.27 16.66
CA ASN A 3 -16.14 23.81 15.60
C ASN A 3 -16.73 22.67 14.75
N ASP A 4 -18.00 22.80 14.36
CA ASP A 4 -18.74 21.72 13.67
C ASP A 4 -18.50 21.65 12.15
N THR A 5 -17.66 22.51 11.60
CA THR A 5 -17.44 22.57 10.15
C THR A 5 -16.33 21.64 9.63
N LEU A 6 -15.64 20.90 10.50
CA LEU A 6 -14.66 19.87 10.10
C LEU A 6 -15.19 18.44 10.26
N ASN A 7 -16.43 18.26 10.66
CA ASN A 7 -17.05 16.94 10.86
C ASN A 7 -17.54 16.22 9.59
N GLY A 8 -17.19 16.71 8.40
CA GLY A 8 -17.52 16.03 7.15
C GLY A 8 -16.79 14.68 6.94
N PHE A 9 -15.77 14.41 7.75
CA PHE A 9 -15.01 13.16 7.74
C PHE A 9 -15.04 12.53 9.13
N SER A 10 -16.10 11.85 9.44
CA SER A 10 -16.24 11.05 10.67
C SER A 10 -16.60 9.61 10.33
N GLY A 11 -16.32 8.69 11.26
CA GLY A 11 -16.65 7.28 11.12
C GLY A 11 -15.54 6.40 10.55
N PRO A 12 -15.87 5.13 10.26
CA PRO A 12 -14.86 4.12 9.87
C PRO A 12 -14.12 4.46 8.58
N LEU A 13 -14.81 5.03 7.60
CA LEU A 13 -14.18 5.42 6.32
C LEU A 13 -13.16 6.54 6.52
N ALA A 14 -13.49 7.57 7.30
CA ALA A 14 -12.57 8.66 7.56
C ALA A 14 -11.28 8.19 8.26
N LYS A 15 -11.42 7.32 9.25
CA LYS A 15 -10.26 6.69 9.94
C LYS A 15 -9.42 5.85 9.00
N ALA A 16 -10.07 5.11 8.10
CA ALA A 16 -9.37 4.29 7.11
C ALA A 16 -8.62 5.17 6.10
N ILE A 17 -9.21 6.26 5.62
CA ILE A 17 -8.55 7.21 4.70
C ILE A 17 -7.30 7.80 5.35
N GLU A 18 -7.40 8.27 6.59
CA GLU A 18 -6.25 8.81 7.32
C GLU A 18 -5.12 7.78 7.46
N PHE A 19 -5.47 6.53 7.77
CA PHE A 19 -4.52 5.44 7.87
C PHE A 19 -3.84 5.13 6.52
N ILE A 20 -4.62 5.09 5.43
CA ILE A 20 -4.12 4.82 4.07
C ILE A 20 -3.20 5.96 3.60
N TRP A 21 -3.54 7.21 3.86
CA TRP A 21 -2.66 8.34 3.52
C TRP A 21 -1.36 8.32 4.32
N ARG A 22 -1.42 7.97 5.60
CA ARG A 22 -0.21 7.78 6.41
C ARG A 22 0.66 6.66 5.85
N GLU A 23 0.08 5.55 5.48
CA GLU A 23 0.80 4.43 4.83
C GLU A 23 1.49 4.90 3.55
N ALA A 24 0.77 5.61 2.68
CA ALA A 24 1.32 6.17 1.45
C ALA A 24 2.49 7.12 1.70
N GLU A 25 2.38 8.00 2.70
CA GLU A 25 3.46 8.93 3.08
C GLU A 25 4.71 8.20 3.59
N LEU A 26 4.55 7.17 4.41
CA LEU A 26 5.67 6.36 4.90
C LEU A 26 6.41 5.68 3.75
N LEU A 27 5.68 5.15 2.78
CA LEU A 27 6.27 4.53 1.59
C LEU A 27 7.02 5.55 0.73
N ASP A 28 6.48 6.75 0.53
CA ASP A 28 7.14 7.80 -0.25
C ASP A 28 8.40 8.32 0.44
N ARG A 29 8.41 8.35 1.77
CA ARG A 29 9.60 8.67 2.58
C ARG A 29 10.56 7.53 2.73
N LYS A 30 10.20 6.31 2.28
CA LYS A 30 10.97 5.07 2.47
C LYS A 30 11.21 4.74 3.94
N ASP A 31 10.31 5.17 4.81
CA ASP A 31 10.30 4.80 6.22
C ASP A 31 9.72 3.40 6.42
N TYR A 32 10.45 2.42 5.94
CA TYR A 32 10.02 1.03 5.94
C TYR A 32 9.94 0.44 7.36
N ALA A 33 10.68 0.99 8.31
CA ALA A 33 10.59 0.56 9.71
C ALA A 33 9.22 0.88 10.29
N GLN A 34 8.72 2.10 10.11
CA GLN A 34 7.37 2.47 10.53
C GLN A 34 6.30 1.77 9.69
N TRP A 35 6.51 1.61 8.38
CA TRP A 35 5.58 0.89 7.52
C TRP A 35 5.37 -0.56 7.97
N ARG A 36 6.43 -1.27 8.37
CA ARG A 36 6.32 -2.61 8.96
C ARG A 36 5.45 -2.62 10.21
N GLY A 37 5.54 -1.59 11.03
CA GLY A 37 4.74 -1.45 12.25
C GLY A 37 3.24 -1.23 12.01
N LEU A 38 2.82 -0.91 10.79
CA LEU A 38 1.41 -0.78 10.44
C LEU A 38 0.70 -2.13 10.26
N TRP A 39 1.45 -3.21 10.08
CA TRP A 39 0.90 -4.51 9.73
C TRP A 39 0.52 -5.34 10.95
N SER A 40 -0.57 -6.09 10.81
CA SER A 40 -0.83 -7.23 11.69
C SER A 40 0.16 -8.37 11.41
N GLU A 41 0.31 -9.27 12.37
CA GLU A 41 1.23 -10.41 12.23
C GLU A 41 0.90 -11.28 11.01
N GLU A 42 -0.38 -11.51 10.76
CA GLU A 42 -0.88 -12.33 9.63
C GLU A 42 -1.16 -11.52 8.36
N GLY A 43 -0.81 -10.24 8.33
CA GLY A 43 -1.12 -9.37 7.21
C GLY A 43 -0.47 -9.80 5.90
N LEU A 44 -1.18 -9.62 4.78
CA LEU A 44 -0.74 -9.99 3.44
C LEU A 44 -0.62 -8.78 2.53
N TYR A 45 0.56 -8.61 1.94
CA TYR A 45 0.83 -7.64 0.88
C TYR A 45 0.84 -8.36 -0.47
N VAL A 46 -0.07 -7.98 -1.36
CA VAL A 46 -0.28 -8.65 -2.63
C VAL A 46 -0.21 -7.68 -3.79
N VAL A 47 0.58 -8.00 -4.80
CA VAL A 47 0.58 -7.33 -6.10
C VAL A 47 0.35 -8.40 -7.15
N PRO A 48 -0.92 -8.69 -7.51
CA PRO A 48 -1.24 -9.78 -8.42
C PRO A 48 -0.98 -9.40 -9.87
N ILE A 49 -0.76 -10.40 -10.71
CA ILE A 49 -0.70 -10.27 -12.18
C ILE A 49 -2.06 -10.63 -12.77
N ALA A 50 -2.64 -11.75 -12.33
CA ALA A 50 -3.93 -12.21 -12.80
C ALA A 50 -5.09 -11.49 -12.11
N GLU A 51 -6.22 -11.44 -12.78
CA GLU A 51 -7.49 -11.03 -12.19
C GLU A 51 -7.98 -12.07 -11.15
N GLY A 52 -8.92 -11.64 -10.29
CA GLY A 52 -9.52 -12.49 -9.27
C GLY A 52 -8.79 -12.44 -7.93
N ASP A 53 -9.23 -13.28 -6.99
CA ASP A 53 -8.82 -13.25 -5.58
C ASP A 53 -8.08 -14.50 -5.12
N ASP A 54 -7.89 -15.48 -5.99
CA ASP A 54 -7.11 -16.69 -5.68
C ASP A 54 -5.62 -16.44 -5.92
N PHE A 55 -5.04 -15.58 -5.09
CA PHE A 55 -3.65 -15.13 -5.23
C PHE A 55 -2.65 -16.29 -5.10
N ALA A 56 -2.95 -17.27 -4.27
CA ALA A 56 -2.06 -18.40 -4.02
C ALA A 56 -1.95 -19.36 -5.23
N ALA A 57 -2.97 -19.38 -6.10
CA ALA A 57 -3.00 -20.23 -7.28
C ALA A 57 -2.33 -19.59 -8.51
N HIS A 58 -1.94 -18.32 -8.44
CA HIS A 58 -1.43 -17.56 -9.58
C HIS A 58 -0.08 -16.90 -9.29
N LEU A 59 0.60 -16.50 -10.36
CA LEU A 59 1.81 -15.69 -10.23
C LEU A 59 1.47 -14.26 -9.76
N ASN A 60 2.29 -13.74 -8.88
CA ASN A 60 2.19 -12.39 -8.34
C ASN A 60 3.57 -11.72 -8.41
N TYR A 61 3.59 -10.39 -8.55
CA TYR A 61 4.81 -9.60 -8.30
C TYR A 61 5.19 -9.62 -6.83
N ALA A 62 4.19 -9.64 -5.95
CA ALA A 62 4.34 -9.81 -4.52
C ALA A 62 3.17 -10.62 -3.95
N PHE A 63 3.48 -11.54 -3.07
CA PHE A 63 2.53 -12.27 -2.23
C PHE A 63 3.23 -12.53 -0.90
N ASP A 64 3.30 -11.48 -0.09
CA ASP A 64 4.21 -11.40 1.03
C ASP A 64 3.47 -11.48 2.37
N ASP A 65 3.81 -12.48 3.15
CA ASP A 65 3.58 -12.54 4.59
C ASP A 65 4.59 -11.62 5.33
N ALA A 66 4.57 -11.62 6.66
CA ALA A 66 5.46 -10.81 7.47
C ALA A 66 6.95 -11.09 7.19
N ARG A 67 7.31 -12.36 6.98
CA ARG A 67 8.69 -12.77 6.69
C ARG A 67 9.15 -12.27 5.32
N LEU A 68 8.33 -12.45 4.29
CA LEU A 68 8.67 -12.01 2.93
C LEU A 68 8.68 -10.48 2.83
N ARG A 69 7.79 -9.76 3.52
CA ARG A 69 7.86 -8.29 3.61
C ARG A 69 9.18 -7.82 4.23
N ALA A 70 9.63 -8.47 5.30
CA ALA A 70 10.92 -8.14 5.92
C ALA A 70 12.08 -8.36 4.97
N LEU A 71 12.13 -9.48 4.25
CA LEU A 71 13.16 -9.77 3.26
C LEU A 71 13.14 -8.77 2.09
N ARG A 72 11.95 -8.38 1.64
CA ARG A 72 11.80 -7.37 0.58
C ARG A 72 12.38 -6.03 1.01
N ILE A 73 12.06 -5.57 2.21
CA ILE A 73 12.61 -4.34 2.78
C ILE A 73 14.13 -4.43 2.92
N GLU A 74 14.65 -5.55 3.41
CA GLU A 74 16.10 -5.76 3.52
C GLU A 74 16.78 -5.60 2.16
N ARG A 75 16.26 -6.18 1.09
CA ARG A 75 16.79 -6.00 -0.26
C ARG A 75 16.77 -4.55 -0.73
N LEU A 76 15.73 -3.80 -0.39
CA LEU A 76 15.58 -2.39 -0.76
C LEU A 76 16.51 -1.47 0.03
N THR A 77 16.91 -1.86 1.23
CA THR A 77 17.69 -1.01 2.17
C THR A 77 19.15 -1.42 2.32
N SER A 78 19.53 -2.64 1.89
CA SER A 78 20.87 -3.19 2.13
C SER A 78 22.00 -2.52 1.34
N GLY A 79 21.69 -1.67 0.34
CA GLY A 79 22.69 -1.04 -0.52
C GLY A 79 23.44 -2.02 -1.46
N HIS A 80 23.19 -3.32 -1.35
CA HIS A 80 23.82 -4.36 -2.19
C HIS A 80 23.05 -4.64 -3.47
N SER A 81 21.79 -4.18 -3.55
CA SER A 81 21.00 -4.24 -4.77
C SER A 81 21.28 -3.00 -5.63
N PRO A 82 21.61 -3.15 -6.93
CA PRO A 82 21.75 -2.00 -7.83
C PRO A 82 20.51 -1.09 -7.84
N SER A 83 19.32 -1.65 -7.60
CA SER A 83 18.09 -0.89 -7.50
C SER A 83 17.96 -0.06 -6.21
N ALA A 84 18.66 -0.43 -5.13
CA ALA A 84 18.64 0.32 -3.87
C ALA A 84 19.56 1.55 -3.90
N LEU A 85 20.69 1.46 -4.61
CA LEU A 85 21.68 2.54 -4.71
C LEU A 85 21.18 3.75 -5.51
N ASP A 86 20.22 3.53 -6.40
CA ASP A 86 19.67 4.55 -7.29
C ASP A 86 18.14 4.46 -7.30
N ALA A 87 17.56 4.47 -6.11
CA ALA A 87 16.13 4.36 -5.94
C ALA A 87 15.41 5.61 -6.43
N ALA A 88 14.34 5.41 -7.19
CA ALA A 88 13.47 6.49 -7.62
C ALA A 88 12.86 7.25 -6.43
N ARG A 89 12.63 8.54 -6.60
CA ARG A 89 11.74 9.30 -5.72
C ARG A 89 10.31 9.01 -6.12
N THR A 90 9.44 8.78 -5.15
CA THR A 90 8.04 8.45 -5.40
C THR A 90 7.10 9.44 -4.74
N LEU A 91 5.96 9.65 -5.37
CA LEU A 91 4.83 10.34 -4.78
C LEU A 91 3.55 9.58 -5.15
N ARG A 92 2.76 9.24 -4.13
CA ARG A 92 1.47 8.58 -4.28
C ARG A 92 0.33 9.56 -4.09
N SER A 93 -0.61 9.55 -5.04
CA SER A 93 -1.92 10.15 -4.87
C SER A 93 -2.95 9.03 -4.71
N VAL A 94 -3.59 8.95 -3.56
CA VAL A 94 -4.63 7.96 -3.28
C VAL A 94 -5.96 8.66 -3.14
N SER A 95 -6.94 8.21 -3.90
CA SER A 95 -8.24 8.85 -4.03
C SER A 95 -9.35 7.83 -4.30
N ARG A 96 -10.57 8.30 -4.55
CA ARG A 96 -11.73 7.46 -4.88
C ARG A 96 -11.98 6.39 -3.81
N PHE A 97 -11.95 6.79 -2.55
CA PHE A 97 -12.19 5.88 -1.44
C PHE A 97 -13.64 5.43 -1.39
N ARG A 98 -13.85 4.14 -1.25
CA ARG A 98 -15.15 3.53 -1.10
C ARG A 98 -15.09 2.48 0.01
N LEU A 99 -15.96 2.63 1.00
CA LEU A 99 -16.16 1.61 2.02
C LEU A 99 -16.93 0.44 1.40
N VAL A 100 -16.29 -0.72 1.34
CA VAL A 100 -16.87 -1.94 0.78
C VAL A 100 -17.56 -2.76 1.85
N GLU A 101 -16.90 -2.90 2.99
CA GLU A 101 -17.40 -3.66 4.13
C GLU A 101 -16.98 -3.01 5.44
N ALA A 102 -17.84 -3.07 6.44
CA ALA A 102 -17.53 -2.73 7.82
C ALA A 102 -18.20 -3.77 8.73
N ALA A 103 -17.39 -4.54 9.44
CA ALA A 103 -17.84 -5.60 10.33
C ALA A 103 -17.02 -5.59 11.63
N GLY A 104 -17.66 -5.23 12.73
CA GLY A 104 -16.98 -5.08 14.02
C GLY A 104 -15.91 -3.99 13.98
N ASP A 105 -14.67 -4.35 14.28
CA ASP A 105 -13.50 -3.48 14.24
C ASP A 105 -12.74 -3.51 12.89
N GLN A 106 -13.21 -4.30 11.92
CA GLN A 106 -12.61 -4.46 10.61
C GLN A 106 -13.35 -3.68 9.54
N VAL A 107 -12.60 -3.03 8.67
CA VAL A 107 -13.14 -2.37 7.47
C VAL A 107 -12.37 -2.81 6.23
N GLU A 108 -13.07 -2.85 5.10
CA GLU A 108 -12.49 -3.02 3.78
C GLU A 108 -12.78 -1.77 2.93
N VAL A 109 -11.74 -1.17 2.41
CA VAL A 109 -11.80 0.06 1.62
C VAL A 109 -11.12 -0.18 0.27
N HIS A 110 -11.83 0.15 -0.79
CA HIS A 110 -11.26 0.22 -2.13
C HIS A 110 -10.94 1.67 -2.50
N SER A 111 -9.84 1.85 -3.21
CA SER A 111 -9.38 3.17 -3.64
C SER A 111 -8.62 3.09 -4.96
N ALA A 112 -8.21 4.23 -5.49
CA ALA A 112 -7.34 4.31 -6.66
C ALA A 112 -6.03 4.98 -6.28
N GLN A 113 -4.92 4.52 -6.84
CA GLN A 113 -3.60 5.10 -6.65
C GLN A 113 -2.98 5.48 -7.97
N ILE A 114 -2.42 6.68 -8.01
CA ILE A 114 -1.48 7.09 -9.02
C ILE A 114 -0.15 7.34 -8.30
N LEU A 115 0.85 6.50 -8.59
CA LEU A 115 2.19 6.62 -8.09
C LEU A 115 3.08 7.12 -9.21
N TYR A 116 3.75 8.25 -9.00
CA TYR A 116 4.82 8.70 -9.88
C TYR A 116 6.17 8.36 -9.28
N ALA A 117 6.98 7.67 -10.07
CA ALA A 117 8.37 7.41 -9.76
C ALA A 117 9.25 8.31 -10.64
N TYR A 118 10.10 9.11 -10.01
CA TYR A 118 11.05 9.99 -10.70
C TYR A 118 12.47 9.48 -10.54
N LYS A 119 13.14 9.30 -11.65
CA LYS A 119 14.53 8.86 -11.68
C LYS A 119 15.23 9.43 -12.90
N ARG A 120 16.33 10.17 -12.69
CA ARG A 120 17.20 10.68 -13.76
C ARG A 120 16.43 11.45 -14.87
N GLY A 121 15.52 12.32 -14.47
CA GLY A 121 14.75 13.13 -15.41
C GLY A 121 13.54 12.43 -16.03
N VAL A 122 13.29 11.16 -15.69
CA VAL A 122 12.17 10.37 -16.21
C VAL A 122 11.12 10.16 -15.14
N HIS A 123 9.86 10.46 -15.48
CA HIS A 123 8.68 10.15 -14.66
C HIS A 123 8.03 8.88 -15.21
N THR A 124 7.83 7.91 -14.34
CA THR A 124 7.15 6.66 -14.67
C THR A 124 5.91 6.53 -13.78
N PRO A 125 4.70 6.52 -14.33
CA PRO A 125 3.49 6.30 -13.56
C PRO A 125 3.26 4.81 -13.30
N PHE A 126 2.77 4.51 -12.09
CA PHE A 126 2.23 3.22 -11.72
C PHE A 126 0.80 3.45 -11.22
N VAL A 127 -0.17 3.01 -11.99
CA VAL A 127 -1.58 3.25 -11.71
C VAL A 127 -2.26 1.95 -11.31
N ALA A 128 -2.99 1.99 -10.21
CA ALA A 128 -3.55 0.79 -9.64
C ALA A 128 -4.91 1.04 -8.96
N ASP A 129 -5.72 0.00 -8.91
CA ASP A 129 -6.77 -0.15 -7.93
C ASP A 129 -6.19 -0.74 -6.64
N LEU A 130 -6.58 -0.19 -5.49
CA LEU A 130 -6.14 -0.65 -4.18
C LEU A 130 -7.30 -1.26 -3.41
N GLU A 131 -6.99 -2.32 -2.67
CA GLU A 131 -7.86 -2.89 -1.64
C GLU A 131 -7.10 -2.89 -0.31
N HIS A 132 -7.72 -2.29 0.72
CA HIS A 132 -7.16 -2.30 2.07
C HIS A 132 -8.15 -2.95 3.03
N ARG A 133 -7.71 -3.95 3.77
CA ARG A 133 -8.41 -4.46 4.93
C ARG A 133 -7.67 -4.00 6.18
N ILE A 134 -8.38 -3.26 7.02
CA ILE A 134 -7.81 -2.59 8.20
C ILE A 134 -8.61 -3.02 9.43
N ARG A 135 -7.91 -3.41 10.49
CA ARG A 135 -8.50 -3.67 11.80
C ARG A 135 -8.18 -2.51 12.74
N PHE A 136 -9.20 -1.94 13.34
CA PHE A 136 -9.07 -0.91 14.37
C PHE A 136 -9.04 -1.55 15.77
N ALA A 137 -7.89 -2.13 16.12
CA ALA A 137 -7.68 -2.75 17.42
C ALA A 137 -7.53 -1.69 18.53
N ALA A 138 -7.62 -2.14 19.80
CA ALA A 138 -7.50 -1.25 20.97
C ALA A 138 -6.15 -0.50 21.03
N ASP A 139 -5.07 -1.12 20.52
CA ASP A 139 -3.72 -0.54 20.44
C ASP A 139 -3.45 0.23 19.13
N GLY A 140 -4.48 0.45 18.32
CA GLY A 140 -4.41 1.20 17.07
C GLY A 140 -4.73 0.38 15.82
N PRO A 141 -4.81 1.05 14.67
CA PRO A 141 -5.12 0.39 13.41
C PRO A 141 -3.97 -0.51 12.94
N ARG A 142 -4.34 -1.64 12.34
CA ARG A 142 -3.42 -2.60 11.71
C ARG A 142 -3.91 -2.95 10.32
N LEU A 143 -2.97 -3.02 9.40
CA LEU A 143 -3.20 -3.47 8.04
C LEU A 143 -3.20 -5.00 7.99
N GLU A 144 -4.31 -5.59 7.63
CA GLU A 144 -4.47 -7.04 7.51
C GLU A 144 -4.28 -7.54 6.08
N ARG A 145 -4.61 -6.71 5.11
CA ARG A 145 -4.37 -7.01 3.69
C ARG A 145 -4.26 -5.72 2.89
N LYS A 146 -3.29 -5.68 2.01
CA LYS A 146 -3.20 -4.68 0.95
C LYS A 146 -3.03 -5.39 -0.38
N VAL A 147 -3.92 -5.10 -1.34
CA VAL A 147 -3.80 -5.57 -2.72
C VAL A 147 -3.59 -4.37 -3.62
N VAL A 148 -2.56 -4.43 -4.45
CA VAL A 148 -2.25 -3.41 -5.46
C VAL A 148 -2.44 -4.01 -6.83
N ARG A 149 -3.54 -3.68 -7.48
CA ARG A 149 -3.87 -4.17 -8.83
C ARG A 149 -3.45 -3.14 -9.86
N LEU A 150 -2.26 -3.32 -10.42
CA LEU A 150 -1.80 -2.46 -11.51
C LEU A 150 -2.71 -2.62 -12.73
N ILE A 151 -3.08 -1.51 -13.35
CA ILE A 151 -3.91 -1.54 -14.57
C ILE A 151 -3.20 -2.19 -15.76
N ASN A 152 -1.88 -2.27 -15.72
CA ASN A 152 -1.01 -2.90 -16.72
C ASN A 152 -0.18 -4.04 -16.12
N ALA A 153 -0.76 -4.82 -15.21
CA ALA A 153 -0.05 -5.90 -14.51
C ALA A 153 0.54 -6.97 -15.44
N GLU A 154 -0.03 -7.16 -16.62
CA GLU A 154 0.45 -8.14 -17.61
C GLU A 154 1.60 -7.61 -18.47
N ASP A 155 1.89 -6.32 -18.42
CA ASP A 155 3.03 -5.74 -19.13
C ASP A 155 4.36 -6.21 -18.51
N ALA A 156 5.41 -6.22 -19.31
CA ALA A 156 6.76 -6.48 -18.83
C ALA A 156 7.23 -5.26 -17.99
N LEU A 157 7.00 -5.34 -16.69
CA LEU A 157 7.49 -4.34 -15.75
C LEU A 157 8.97 -4.59 -15.48
N GLY A 158 9.79 -3.54 -15.59
CA GLY A 158 11.18 -3.59 -15.19
C GLY A 158 11.35 -3.79 -13.68
N ALA A 159 12.59 -3.91 -13.23
CA ALA A 159 12.89 -4.00 -11.80
C ALA A 159 12.39 -2.74 -11.07
N ILE A 160 11.51 -2.92 -10.10
CA ILE A 160 10.95 -1.85 -9.27
C ILE A 160 11.75 -1.79 -7.97
N GLY A 161 12.41 -0.67 -7.72
CA GLY A 161 13.27 -0.44 -6.56
C GLY A 161 12.55 0.14 -5.34
N PHE A 162 11.22 0.01 -5.28
CA PHE A 162 10.37 0.50 -4.18
C PHE A 162 9.14 -0.38 -4.02
N LEU A 163 8.41 -0.18 -2.93
CA LEU A 163 7.11 -0.83 -2.72
C LEU A 163 6.00 -0.08 -3.46
N LEU A 164 5.00 -0.80 -3.96
CA LEU A 164 3.82 -0.25 -4.64
C LEU A 164 2.69 0.07 -3.67
#